data_cd27a17fcd6d0ba327a39074a996c1a8
#
_entry.id   cd27a17fcd6d0ba327a39074a996c1a8
#
_cell.length_a   1.000
_cell.length_b   1.000
_cell.length_c   1.000
_cell.angle_alpha   90.00
_cell.angle_beta   90.00
_cell.angle_gamma   90.00
#
_symmetry.space_group_name_H-M   'P 1'
#
loop_
_entity.id
_entity.type
_entity.pdbx_description
1 polymer ?
#
loop_
_entity_poly.entity_id
_entity_poly.type
_entity_poly.pdbx_seq_one_letter_code
_entity_poly.pdbx_strand_id
1 'polypeptide(L)'
;MVRWRRQFRKVFDPSVKDFLTTFLYSEDRYPELFSYFVFDAPGQILDNGNGKVSYGVANGTACKLIGLGWDDPKIEKAMHDLISQQCALWSIGEQCIIDIPSPPDCIVVEVKIANIKKWPLHLNLSKQPNKTVWIPIGIKSNNRGGGIDKDCITLPNNEKLSYRAHAVDLSFAVTIWKSQGGTFDRIISLLESYDTTKKQRLTYELMYVTFSRVRNASGFRCMPLLTSIETKQRLRRLRPSIYATRYRMDINDEGYWDAANATTKKVNQPKS
;
A
#
# COMPACT_ATOMS: atom_id res chain seq x y z
N MET A 1 -2.45 -16.71 8.10
CA MET A 1 -2.53 -15.23 8.14
C MET A 1 -2.95 -14.80 9.52
N VAL A 2 -2.29 -13.82 10.13
CA VAL A 2 -2.66 -13.24 11.43
C VAL A 2 -3.44 -11.95 11.18
N ARG A 3 -4.50 -11.72 11.96
CA ARG A 3 -5.37 -10.55 11.86
C ARG A 3 -5.61 -9.95 13.25
N TRP A 4 -5.70 -8.62 13.32
CA TRP A 4 -6.10 -7.92 14.55
C TRP A 4 -6.96 -6.71 14.23
N ARG A 5 -7.72 -6.26 15.23
CA ARG A 5 -8.53 -5.05 15.17
C ARG A 5 -7.66 -3.84 15.44
N ARG A 6 -7.75 -2.81 14.60
CA ARG A 6 -7.08 -1.52 14.81
C ARG A 6 -7.78 -0.78 15.96
N GLN A 7 -7.00 -0.16 16.81
CA GLN A 7 -7.54 0.58 17.95
C GLN A 7 -7.88 2.01 17.53
N PHE A 8 -9.01 2.52 18.04
CA PHE A 8 -9.33 3.94 17.89
C PHE A 8 -8.41 4.80 18.77
N ARG A 9 -8.17 6.04 18.31
CA ARG A 9 -7.40 7.02 19.08
C ARG A 9 -8.20 7.64 20.20
N LYS A 10 -9.50 7.81 19.99
CA LYS A 10 -10.43 8.30 20.99
C LYS A 10 -10.80 7.14 21.94
N VAL A 11 -10.67 7.39 23.22
CA VAL A 11 -11.21 6.47 24.24
C VAL A 11 -12.70 6.72 24.32
N PHE A 12 -13.48 5.69 24.09
CA PHE A 12 -14.94 5.76 24.20
C PHE A 12 -15.37 5.38 25.63
N ASP A 13 -16.50 5.96 26.04
CA ASP A 13 -17.18 5.53 27.24
C ASP A 13 -17.47 4.02 27.19
N PRO A 14 -17.26 3.26 28.27
CA PRO A 14 -17.52 1.82 28.29
C PRO A 14 -18.92 1.43 27.79
N SER A 15 -19.95 2.21 28.12
CA SER A 15 -21.34 1.95 27.68
C SER A 15 -21.54 2.07 26.16
N VAL A 16 -20.75 2.91 25.51
CA VAL A 16 -20.75 3.11 24.06
C VAL A 16 -19.81 2.12 23.37
N LYS A 17 -18.76 1.67 24.07
CA LYS A 17 -17.71 0.81 23.55
C LYS A 17 -18.26 -0.52 23.02
N ASP A 18 -19.17 -1.16 23.74
CA ASP A 18 -19.70 -2.47 23.36
C ASP A 18 -20.57 -2.39 22.09
N PHE A 19 -21.41 -1.36 21.99
CA PHE A 19 -22.22 -1.12 20.79
C PHE A 19 -21.33 -0.78 19.59
N LEU A 20 -20.38 0.13 19.76
CA LEU A 20 -19.44 0.51 18.70
C LEU A 20 -18.55 -0.67 18.30
N THR A 21 -18.14 -1.50 19.25
CA THR A 21 -17.30 -2.67 18.99
C THR A 21 -18.02 -3.67 18.09
N THR A 22 -19.28 -3.96 18.37
CA THR A 22 -20.07 -4.90 17.56
C THR A 22 -20.40 -4.34 16.17
N PHE A 23 -20.74 -3.06 16.10
CA PHE A 23 -21.16 -2.42 14.85
C PHE A 23 -20.00 -2.04 13.93
N LEU A 24 -18.92 -1.49 14.50
CA LEU A 24 -17.79 -0.98 13.72
C LEU A 24 -16.83 -2.07 13.27
N TYR A 25 -16.59 -3.09 14.10
CA TYR A 25 -15.70 -4.18 13.69
C TYR A 25 -16.41 -5.24 12.82
N SER A 26 -17.13 -4.75 11.80
CA SER A 26 -17.61 -5.57 10.68
C SER A 26 -16.64 -5.43 9.51
N GLU A 27 -15.99 -6.53 9.12
CA GLU A 27 -15.00 -6.53 8.02
C GLU A 27 -15.65 -6.14 6.70
N ASP A 28 -16.91 -6.51 6.47
CA ASP A 28 -17.65 -6.16 5.26
C ASP A 28 -17.95 -4.65 5.16
N ARG A 29 -18.11 -3.97 6.30
CA ARG A 29 -18.44 -2.54 6.33
C ARG A 29 -17.21 -1.65 6.44
N TYR A 30 -16.26 -2.06 7.27
CA TYR A 30 -15.07 -1.27 7.61
C TYR A 30 -13.82 -2.15 7.59
N PRO A 31 -13.43 -2.66 6.40
CA PRO A 31 -12.23 -3.51 6.27
C PRO A 31 -10.96 -2.79 6.72
N GLU A 32 -10.94 -1.46 6.66
CA GLU A 32 -9.84 -0.63 7.12
C GLU A 32 -9.59 -0.66 8.63
N LEU A 33 -10.53 -1.17 9.42
CA LEU A 33 -10.34 -1.36 10.86
C LEU A 33 -9.60 -2.67 11.22
N PHE A 34 -9.26 -3.45 10.21
CA PHE A 34 -8.47 -4.66 10.39
C PHE A 34 -7.07 -4.48 9.82
N SER A 35 -6.12 -5.11 10.44
CA SER A 35 -4.76 -5.24 9.94
C SER A 35 -4.42 -6.71 9.77
N TYR A 36 -3.61 -6.99 8.78
CA TYR A 36 -3.22 -8.34 8.42
C TYR A 36 -1.72 -8.49 8.39
N PHE A 37 -1.24 -9.63 8.82
CA PHE A 37 0.15 -10.02 8.72
C PHE A 37 0.26 -11.43 8.12
N VAL A 38 1.15 -11.56 7.15
CA VAL A 38 1.53 -12.85 6.57
C VAL A 38 3.04 -12.94 6.62
N PHE A 39 3.55 -13.97 7.25
CA PHE A 39 5.00 -14.19 7.34
C PHE A 39 5.61 -14.34 5.93
N ASP A 40 6.77 -13.74 5.72
CA ASP A 40 7.53 -13.70 4.46
C ASP A 40 6.78 -13.04 3.28
N ALA A 41 5.64 -12.40 3.54
CA ALA A 41 4.88 -11.70 2.52
C ALA A 41 5.56 -10.40 2.06
N PRO A 42 5.40 -10.03 0.79
CA PRO A 42 5.83 -8.72 0.32
C PRO A 42 5.04 -7.61 1.00
N GLY A 43 5.75 -6.59 1.44
CA GLY A 43 5.19 -5.41 2.06
C GLY A 43 5.76 -4.12 1.47
N GLN A 44 5.14 -3.00 1.84
CA GLN A 44 5.59 -1.67 1.49
C GLN A 44 5.46 -0.74 2.69
N ILE A 45 6.52 0.03 2.96
CA ILE A 45 6.51 1.05 3.99
C ILE A 45 5.69 2.24 3.49
N LEU A 46 4.79 2.74 4.35
CA LEU A 46 3.79 3.74 3.98
C LEU A 46 4.09 5.16 4.48
N ASP A 47 5.13 5.33 5.28
CA ASP A 47 5.40 6.61 5.91
C ASP A 47 6.90 6.96 5.88
N ASN A 48 7.18 8.24 5.73
CA ASN A 48 8.51 8.82 5.89
C ASN A 48 8.86 9.12 7.37
N GLY A 49 7.96 8.78 8.29
CA GLY A 49 8.08 9.08 9.72
C GLY A 49 9.28 8.46 10.41
N ASN A 50 9.58 8.98 11.57
CA ASN A 50 10.60 8.46 12.48
C ASN A 50 12.07 8.62 12.05
N GLY A 51 12.40 9.60 11.19
CA GLY A 51 13.81 9.92 10.85
C GLY A 51 14.53 8.86 10.02
N LYS A 52 13.83 7.85 9.52
CA LYS A 52 14.41 6.72 8.79
C LYS A 52 14.73 7.04 7.34
N VAL A 53 14.19 8.14 6.79
CA VAL A 53 14.43 8.58 5.40
C VAL A 53 15.91 8.83 5.12
N SER A 54 16.64 9.39 6.09
CA SER A 54 18.09 9.62 5.97
C SER A 54 18.88 8.32 5.79
N TYR A 55 18.32 7.20 6.23
CA TYR A 55 18.91 5.87 6.08
C TYR A 55 18.42 5.13 4.82
N GLY A 56 17.56 5.74 4.02
CA GLY A 56 17.02 5.12 2.81
C GLY A 56 15.71 4.36 3.01
N VAL A 57 15.07 4.46 4.19
CA VAL A 57 13.79 3.85 4.49
C VAL A 57 12.70 4.91 4.44
N ALA A 58 11.92 4.92 3.38
CA ALA A 58 10.92 5.94 3.08
C ALA A 58 9.60 5.32 2.65
N ASN A 59 8.59 6.16 2.50
CA ASN A 59 7.33 5.76 1.86
C ASN A 59 7.61 5.15 0.48
N GLY A 60 7.04 3.99 0.22
CA GLY A 60 7.27 3.23 -1.01
C GLY A 60 8.41 2.22 -0.94
N THR A 61 9.21 2.19 0.14
CA THR A 61 10.27 1.17 0.30
C THR A 61 9.65 -0.22 0.37
N ALA A 62 10.05 -1.09 -0.57
CA ALA A 62 9.64 -2.48 -0.58
C ALA A 62 10.34 -3.26 0.54
N CYS A 63 9.60 -4.12 1.21
CA CYS A 63 10.09 -4.93 2.32
C CYS A 63 9.41 -6.31 2.32
N LYS A 64 9.85 -7.19 3.22
CA LYS A 64 9.15 -8.42 3.59
C LYS A 64 8.72 -8.34 5.04
N LEU A 65 7.55 -8.88 5.35
CA LEU A 65 7.04 -8.96 6.72
C LEU A 65 7.59 -10.20 7.39
N ILE A 66 8.37 -10.04 8.48
CA ILE A 66 9.08 -11.16 9.09
C ILE A 66 8.75 -11.41 10.56
N GLY A 67 8.03 -10.50 11.22
CA GLY A 67 7.67 -10.71 12.61
C GLY A 67 6.71 -9.66 13.14
N LEU A 68 6.15 -9.99 14.29
CA LEU A 68 5.34 -9.12 15.13
C LEU A 68 6.06 -8.95 16.47
N GLY A 69 6.01 -7.76 17.06
CA GLY A 69 6.63 -7.49 18.34
C GLY A 69 5.69 -6.70 19.27
N TRP A 70 5.80 -6.96 20.57
CA TRP A 70 5.08 -6.28 21.63
C TRP A 70 6.06 -5.74 22.66
N ASP A 71 5.78 -4.58 23.22
CA ASP A 71 6.64 -3.95 24.23
C ASP A 71 6.56 -4.68 25.58
N ASP A 72 5.42 -5.33 25.90
CA ASP A 72 5.27 -6.17 27.09
C ASP A 72 5.64 -7.63 26.76
N PRO A 73 6.72 -8.16 27.38
CA PRO A 73 7.18 -9.53 27.15
C PRO A 73 6.15 -10.61 27.50
N LYS A 74 5.22 -10.33 28.42
CA LYS A 74 4.14 -11.27 28.79
C LYS A 74 3.09 -11.36 27.69
N ILE A 75 2.73 -10.20 27.14
CA ILE A 75 1.80 -10.14 26.00
C ILE A 75 2.45 -10.77 24.77
N GLU A 76 3.71 -10.44 24.51
CA GLU A 76 4.47 -11.01 23.37
C GLU A 76 4.46 -12.54 23.44
N LYS A 77 4.83 -13.11 24.58
CA LYS A 77 4.81 -14.57 24.78
C LYS A 77 3.42 -15.15 24.57
N ALA A 78 2.38 -14.56 25.19
CA ALA A 78 1.01 -15.04 25.07
C ALA A 78 0.51 -15.02 23.61
N MET A 79 0.85 -13.97 22.86
CA MET A 79 0.47 -13.86 21.44
C MET A 79 1.21 -14.88 20.56
N HIS A 80 2.52 -15.07 20.80
CA HIS A 80 3.30 -16.08 20.09
C HIS A 80 2.82 -17.50 20.38
N ASP A 81 2.50 -17.81 21.63
CA ASP A 81 1.93 -19.10 22.02
C ASP A 81 0.57 -19.34 21.35
N LEU A 82 -0.31 -18.33 21.32
CA LEU A 82 -1.60 -18.40 20.63
C LEU A 82 -1.44 -18.67 19.14
N ILE A 83 -0.57 -17.91 18.47
CA ILE A 83 -0.31 -18.08 17.03
C ILE A 83 0.23 -19.48 16.75
N SER A 84 1.19 -19.94 17.55
CA SER A 84 1.80 -21.27 17.39
C SER A 84 0.80 -22.40 17.59
N GLN A 85 -0.06 -22.31 18.63
CA GLN A 85 -1.12 -23.28 18.88
C GLN A 85 -2.12 -23.33 17.73
N GLN A 86 -2.57 -22.19 17.25
CA GLN A 86 -3.51 -22.12 16.11
C GLN A 86 -2.88 -22.67 14.84
N CYS A 87 -1.62 -22.34 14.56
CA CYS A 87 -0.90 -22.90 13.42
C CYS A 87 -0.78 -24.44 13.47
N ALA A 88 -0.61 -24.99 14.66
CA ALA A 88 -0.49 -26.45 14.82
C ALA A 88 -1.80 -27.21 14.58
N LEU A 89 -2.94 -26.54 14.70
CA LEU A 89 -4.26 -27.13 14.48
C LEU A 89 -4.68 -27.23 13.00
N TRP A 90 -3.88 -26.71 12.09
CA TRP A 90 -4.27 -26.60 10.69
C TRP A 90 -3.85 -27.77 9.84
N SER A 91 -4.80 -28.22 9.05
CA SER A 91 -4.54 -29.11 7.93
C SER A 91 -4.00 -28.35 6.74
N ILE A 92 -3.09 -28.95 6.00
CA ILE A 92 -2.52 -28.35 4.78
C ILE A 92 -3.66 -28.11 3.77
N GLY A 93 -3.82 -26.85 3.34
CA GLY A 93 -4.79 -26.47 2.30
C GLY A 93 -5.99 -25.66 2.78
N GLU A 94 -6.19 -25.51 4.10
CA GLU A 94 -7.23 -24.65 4.63
C GLU A 94 -6.76 -23.19 4.72
N GLN A 95 -7.63 -22.25 4.30
CA GLN A 95 -7.41 -20.83 4.55
C GLN A 95 -7.74 -20.53 6.00
N CYS A 96 -6.75 -20.09 6.75
CA CYS A 96 -6.98 -19.78 8.14
C CYS A 96 -6.51 -18.38 8.51
N ILE A 97 -7.39 -17.67 9.18
CA ILE A 97 -7.15 -16.37 9.79
C ILE A 97 -7.07 -16.57 11.29
N ILE A 98 -5.95 -16.21 11.89
CA ILE A 98 -5.77 -16.16 13.35
C ILE A 98 -6.10 -14.77 13.82
N ASP A 99 -7.17 -14.63 14.57
CA ASP A 99 -7.48 -13.38 15.24
C ASP A 99 -6.70 -13.27 16.56
N ILE A 100 -5.87 -12.26 16.67
CA ILE A 100 -5.16 -11.96 17.91
C ILE A 100 -5.83 -10.79 18.65
N PRO A 101 -6.06 -10.94 19.98
CA PRO A 101 -6.78 -9.94 20.75
C PRO A 101 -5.95 -8.67 21.04
N SER A 102 -4.62 -8.78 21.08
CA SER A 102 -3.73 -7.67 21.31
C SER A 102 -3.00 -7.27 20.03
N PRO A 103 -3.24 -6.06 19.49
CA PRO A 103 -2.47 -5.54 18.37
C PRO A 103 -0.98 -5.50 18.71
N PRO A 104 -0.09 -5.80 17.76
CA PRO A 104 1.35 -5.63 17.98
C PRO A 104 1.75 -4.16 18.07
N ASP A 105 2.78 -3.85 18.86
CA ASP A 105 3.35 -2.52 18.93
C ASP A 105 4.21 -2.21 17.70
N CYS A 106 4.82 -3.23 17.12
CA CYS A 106 5.56 -3.09 15.87
C CYS A 106 5.39 -4.31 14.94
N ILE A 107 5.56 -4.06 13.64
CA ILE A 107 5.75 -5.09 12.61
C ILE A 107 7.23 -5.06 12.23
N VAL A 108 7.92 -6.18 12.37
CA VAL A 108 9.31 -6.30 11.95
C VAL A 108 9.35 -6.60 10.46
N VAL A 109 10.07 -5.77 9.72
CA VAL A 109 10.23 -5.92 8.27
C VAL A 109 11.68 -6.13 7.90
N GLU A 110 11.89 -6.93 6.85
CA GLU A 110 13.18 -7.11 6.21
C GLU A 110 13.30 -6.19 5.00
N VAL A 111 14.37 -5.41 4.94
CA VAL A 111 14.67 -4.52 3.81
C VAL A 111 16.05 -4.88 3.25
N LYS A 112 16.20 -4.90 1.91
CA LYS A 112 17.48 -5.16 1.26
C LYS A 112 18.47 -4.04 1.51
N ILE A 113 19.72 -4.37 1.82
CA ILE A 113 20.77 -3.38 2.13
C ILE A 113 21.01 -2.38 0.99
N ALA A 114 20.86 -2.80 -0.27
CA ALA A 114 20.99 -1.88 -1.41
C ALA A 114 20.04 -0.66 -1.36
N ASN A 115 18.94 -0.80 -0.61
CA ASN A 115 17.96 0.28 -0.41
C ASN A 115 18.24 1.12 0.84
N ILE A 116 19.29 0.81 1.61
CA ILE A 116 19.56 1.41 2.91
C ILE A 116 20.91 2.12 2.89
N LYS A 117 20.91 3.38 3.29
CA LYS A 117 22.12 4.19 3.45
C LYS A 117 22.50 4.23 4.93
N LYS A 118 23.67 3.69 5.28
CA LYS A 118 24.28 3.83 6.61
C LYS A 118 23.34 3.54 7.79
N TRP A 119 22.62 2.43 7.74
CA TRP A 119 21.77 2.02 8.86
C TRP A 119 22.61 1.73 10.11
N PRO A 120 22.25 2.30 11.28
CA PRO A 120 22.97 2.04 12.51
C PRO A 120 22.93 0.55 12.87
N LEU A 121 24.09 -0.06 13.07
CA LEU A 121 24.20 -1.50 13.33
C LEU A 121 23.42 -1.95 14.58
N HIS A 122 23.34 -1.10 15.61
CA HIS A 122 22.60 -1.41 16.83
C HIS A 122 21.07 -1.46 16.64
N LEU A 123 20.55 -0.91 15.54
CA LEU A 123 19.14 -0.99 15.17
C LEU A 123 18.84 -2.13 14.19
N ASN A 124 19.87 -2.87 13.80
CA ASN A 124 19.71 -4.01 12.90
C ASN A 124 19.46 -5.27 13.69
N LEU A 125 18.26 -5.83 13.59
CA LEU A 125 17.87 -7.07 14.23
C LEU A 125 18.21 -8.32 13.41
N SER A 126 18.78 -8.15 12.21
CA SER A 126 19.06 -9.24 11.30
C SER A 126 20.24 -10.11 11.78
N LYS A 127 20.09 -11.41 11.68
CA LYS A 127 21.19 -12.37 11.84
C LYS A 127 22.17 -12.36 10.65
N GLN A 128 21.80 -11.71 9.53
CA GLN A 128 22.62 -11.62 8.32
C GLN A 128 22.79 -10.15 7.89
N PRO A 129 23.50 -9.32 8.67
CA PRO A 129 23.56 -7.88 8.48
C PRO A 129 24.14 -7.44 7.14
N ASN A 130 24.90 -8.30 6.47
CA ASN A 130 25.52 -8.00 5.18
C ASN A 130 24.59 -8.18 3.96
N LYS A 131 23.39 -8.71 4.16
CA LYS A 131 22.42 -8.98 3.07
C LYS A 131 21.14 -8.19 3.24
N THR A 132 20.62 -8.15 4.44
CA THR A 132 19.33 -7.52 4.77
C THR A 132 19.39 -6.85 6.14
N VAL A 133 18.49 -5.91 6.37
CA VAL A 133 18.29 -5.26 7.66
C VAL A 133 16.88 -5.51 8.14
N TRP A 134 16.73 -5.88 9.39
CA TRP A 134 15.45 -6.06 10.05
C TRP A 134 15.10 -4.83 10.87
N ILE A 135 13.96 -4.24 10.55
CA ILE A 135 13.55 -2.94 11.08
C ILE A 135 12.19 -3.06 11.73
N PRO A 136 12.03 -2.66 13.00
CA PRO A 136 10.72 -2.56 13.62
C PRO A 136 9.99 -1.31 13.08
N ILE A 137 8.79 -1.51 12.57
CA ILE A 137 7.90 -0.45 12.11
C ILE A 137 6.77 -0.33 13.12
N GLY A 138 6.82 0.71 13.94
CA GLY A 138 5.80 0.99 14.95
C GLY A 138 4.53 1.59 14.34
N ILE A 139 3.55 1.83 15.21
CA ILE A 139 2.33 2.54 14.86
C ILE A 139 2.68 3.96 14.44
N LYS A 140 2.05 4.48 13.39
CA LYS A 140 2.27 5.85 12.91
C LYS A 140 2.09 6.86 14.04
N SER A 141 3.12 7.67 14.26
CA SER A 141 3.04 8.82 15.13
C SER A 141 2.42 9.99 14.36
N ASN A 142 1.30 10.52 14.83
CA ASN A 142 0.61 11.65 14.20
C ASN A 142 1.29 13.00 14.43
N ASN A 143 2.50 13.01 14.88
CA ASN A 143 3.19 14.24 15.12
C ASN A 143 3.83 14.76 13.85
N ARG A 144 3.11 15.51 13.08
CA ARG A 144 3.53 16.70 12.32
C ARG A 144 2.80 16.87 10.98
N GLY A 145 2.09 17.98 10.91
CA GLY A 145 1.79 18.66 9.66
C GLY A 145 0.48 18.27 9.00
N GLY A 146 -0.59 18.99 9.27
CA GLY A 146 -1.64 19.48 8.36
C GLY A 146 -2.23 18.59 7.27
N GLY A 147 -1.89 17.33 7.22
CA GLY A 147 -2.47 16.38 6.28
C GLY A 147 -3.79 15.85 6.82
N ILE A 148 -4.77 15.72 5.97
CA ILE A 148 -6.00 14.97 6.22
C ILE A 148 -5.60 13.63 6.84
N ASP A 149 -6.12 13.35 8.04
CA ASP A 149 -5.85 12.10 8.74
C ASP A 149 -6.37 10.94 7.89
N LYS A 150 -5.45 10.25 7.21
CA LYS A 150 -5.79 9.16 6.31
C LYS A 150 -6.24 7.91 7.05
N ASP A 151 -5.94 7.87 8.35
CA ASP A 151 -6.27 6.74 9.21
C ASP A 151 -7.58 7.05 9.95
N CYS A 152 -8.67 7.29 9.21
CA CYS A 152 -10.00 7.51 9.76
C CYS A 152 -11.07 6.81 8.92
N ILE A 153 -12.15 6.44 9.60
CA ILE A 153 -13.40 6.00 8.97
C ILE A 153 -14.44 7.10 9.09
N THR A 154 -15.32 7.20 8.11
CA THR A 154 -16.47 8.10 8.15
C THR A 154 -17.71 7.31 8.52
N LEU A 155 -18.36 7.70 9.60
CA LEU A 155 -19.62 7.12 10.04
C LEU A 155 -20.81 7.64 9.20
N PRO A 156 -21.97 6.97 9.25
CA PRO A 156 -23.18 7.42 8.52
C PRO A 156 -23.63 8.86 8.85
N ASN A 157 -23.31 9.34 10.07
CA ASN A 157 -23.57 10.73 10.51
C ASN A 157 -22.50 11.74 10.06
N ASN A 158 -21.60 11.34 9.16
CA ASN A 158 -20.43 12.12 8.70
C ASN A 158 -19.37 12.39 9.79
N GLU A 159 -19.49 11.82 10.97
CA GLU A 159 -18.42 11.87 11.96
C GLU A 159 -17.22 11.05 11.50
N LYS A 160 -16.00 11.56 11.74
CA LYS A 160 -14.74 10.85 11.42
C LYS A 160 -14.14 10.30 12.68
N LEU A 161 -13.91 9.00 12.68
CA LEU A 161 -13.21 8.28 13.75
C LEU A 161 -11.80 7.90 13.30
N SER A 162 -10.80 8.43 14.00
CA SER A 162 -9.39 8.11 13.74
C SER A 162 -8.98 6.82 14.43
N TYR A 163 -8.18 6.00 13.76
CA TYR A 163 -7.63 4.76 14.30
C TYR A 163 -6.10 4.73 14.22
N ARG A 164 -5.49 3.81 14.95
CA ARG A 164 -4.05 3.57 14.91
C ARG A 164 -3.71 2.53 13.86
N ALA A 165 -2.71 2.82 13.03
CA ALA A 165 -2.23 1.91 12.00
C ALA A 165 -0.70 1.88 11.96
N HIS A 166 -0.14 0.72 11.62
CA HIS A 166 1.28 0.60 11.35
C HIS A 166 1.64 1.30 10.03
N ALA A 167 2.86 1.81 9.95
CA ALA A 167 3.37 2.45 8.74
C ALA A 167 3.85 1.45 7.67
N VAL A 168 3.25 0.27 7.61
CA VAL A 168 3.54 -0.78 6.64
C VAL A 168 2.25 -1.50 6.27
N ASP A 169 2.18 -1.98 5.04
CA ASP A 169 1.04 -2.76 4.54
C ASP A 169 1.52 -3.89 3.64
N LEU A 170 0.68 -4.89 3.46
CA LEU A 170 0.89 -5.95 2.48
C LEU A 170 0.88 -5.37 1.06
N SER A 171 1.77 -5.84 0.20
CA SER A 171 1.90 -5.35 -1.16
C SER A 171 1.63 -6.41 -2.24
N PHE A 172 0.75 -7.37 -1.95
CA PHE A 172 0.22 -8.29 -2.97
C PHE A 172 -0.57 -7.57 -4.05
N ALA A 173 -1.27 -6.50 -3.67
CA ALA A 173 -1.93 -5.59 -4.57
C ALA A 173 -1.53 -4.15 -4.25
N VAL A 174 -1.15 -3.40 -5.27
CA VAL A 174 -0.74 -2.00 -5.13
C VAL A 174 -1.47 -1.13 -6.14
N THR A 175 -1.70 0.12 -5.80
CA THR A 175 -2.24 1.07 -6.77
C THR A 175 -1.22 1.32 -7.88
N ILE A 176 -1.70 1.70 -9.07
CA ILE A 176 -0.83 2.03 -10.20
C ILE A 176 0.18 3.13 -9.82
N TRP A 177 -0.24 4.10 -9.02
CA TRP A 177 0.63 5.17 -8.51
C TRP A 177 1.78 4.64 -7.64
N LYS A 178 1.51 3.65 -6.80
CA LYS A 178 2.54 3.03 -5.96
C LYS A 178 3.49 2.12 -6.76
N SER A 179 3.09 1.64 -7.93
CA SER A 179 3.96 0.89 -8.83
C SER A 179 4.91 1.78 -9.63
N GLN A 180 4.71 3.08 -9.63
CA GLN A 180 5.52 4.04 -10.36
C GLN A 180 6.98 4.00 -9.86
N GLY A 181 7.94 3.91 -10.79
CA GLY A 181 9.36 3.72 -10.47
C GLY A 181 9.78 2.28 -10.20
N GLY A 182 8.84 1.36 -9.95
CA GLY A 182 9.12 -0.06 -9.80
C GLY A 182 9.24 -0.77 -11.16
N THR A 183 9.95 -1.90 -11.17
CA THR A 183 9.99 -2.83 -12.31
C THR A 183 9.67 -4.22 -11.78
N PHE A 184 8.73 -4.89 -12.41
CA PHE A 184 8.23 -6.21 -12.00
C PHE A 184 8.44 -7.22 -13.12
N ASP A 185 8.67 -8.46 -12.75
CA ASP A 185 8.75 -9.55 -13.72
C ASP A 185 7.36 -9.92 -14.25
N ARG A 186 6.36 -9.84 -13.38
CA ARG A 186 4.95 -10.13 -13.72
C ARG A 186 4.02 -9.20 -12.97
N ILE A 187 2.97 -8.74 -13.66
CA ILE A 187 1.86 -7.99 -13.06
C ILE A 187 0.53 -8.47 -13.59
N ILE A 188 -0.48 -8.36 -12.74
CA ILE A 188 -1.89 -8.49 -13.12
C ILE A 188 -2.52 -7.12 -12.88
N SER A 189 -2.96 -6.48 -13.95
CA SER A 189 -3.63 -5.17 -13.86
C SER A 189 -5.12 -5.32 -13.85
N LEU A 190 -5.76 -4.68 -12.89
CA LEU A 190 -7.20 -4.58 -12.84
C LEU A 190 -7.64 -3.41 -13.72
N LEU A 191 -8.34 -3.72 -14.82
CA LEU A 191 -8.75 -2.74 -15.84
C LEU A 191 -10.15 -2.16 -15.62
N GLU A 192 -10.89 -2.70 -14.65
CA GLU A 192 -12.19 -2.15 -14.31
C GLU A 192 -12.08 -0.92 -13.41
N SER A 193 -12.91 0.06 -13.72
CA SER A 193 -13.08 1.23 -12.86
C SER A 193 -14.19 0.90 -11.87
N TYR A 194 -13.82 0.57 -10.65
CA TYR A 194 -14.76 0.08 -9.65
C TYR A 194 -15.65 1.12 -9.02
N ASP A 195 -15.37 2.36 -9.17
CA ASP A 195 -16.15 3.35 -8.45
C ASP A 195 -16.78 4.33 -9.40
N THR A 196 -18.03 4.07 -9.74
CA THR A 196 -18.87 5.00 -10.50
C THR A 196 -19.07 6.31 -9.72
N THR A 197 -18.96 6.27 -8.39
CA THR A 197 -19.15 7.42 -7.50
C THR A 197 -17.90 8.29 -7.37
N LYS A 198 -16.71 7.70 -7.42
CA LYS A 198 -15.44 8.41 -7.22
C LYS A 198 -14.79 8.96 -8.49
N LYS A 199 -15.43 8.86 -9.65
CA LYS A 199 -14.91 9.37 -10.94
C LYS A 199 -13.48 8.91 -11.29
N GLN A 200 -12.95 7.88 -10.66
CA GLN A 200 -11.65 7.31 -11.01
C GLN A 200 -11.80 6.46 -12.27
N ARG A 201 -11.58 7.09 -13.41
CA ARG A 201 -11.60 6.41 -14.70
C ARG A 201 -10.19 5.93 -15.03
N LEU A 202 -10.10 4.75 -15.62
CA LEU A 202 -8.88 4.30 -16.27
C LEU A 202 -8.50 5.31 -17.35
N THR A 203 -7.31 5.91 -17.25
CA THR A 203 -6.80 6.88 -18.24
C THR A 203 -5.70 6.25 -19.08
N TYR A 204 -5.37 6.91 -20.19
CA TYR A 204 -4.25 6.51 -21.05
C TYR A 204 -2.93 6.50 -20.27
N GLU A 205 -2.68 7.52 -19.44
CA GLU A 205 -1.47 7.67 -18.63
C GLU A 205 -1.34 6.54 -17.61
N LEU A 206 -2.43 6.17 -16.94
CA LEU A 206 -2.44 5.04 -16.01
C LEU A 206 -2.11 3.73 -16.71
N MET A 207 -2.65 3.51 -17.91
CA MET A 207 -2.32 2.34 -18.72
C MET A 207 -0.85 2.35 -19.12
N TYR A 208 -0.33 3.49 -19.56
CA TYR A 208 1.08 3.63 -19.92
C TYR A 208 1.98 3.31 -18.72
N VAL A 209 1.70 3.86 -17.53
CA VAL A 209 2.44 3.54 -16.30
C VAL A 209 2.41 2.04 -16.04
N THR A 210 1.23 1.41 -16.14
CA THR A 210 1.07 -0.02 -15.86
C THR A 210 1.88 -0.88 -16.84
N PHE A 211 1.77 -0.64 -18.13
CA PHE A 211 2.51 -1.41 -19.16
C PHE A 211 4.01 -1.23 -19.04
N SER A 212 4.46 -0.03 -18.69
CA SER A 212 5.88 0.26 -18.54
C SER A 212 6.52 -0.36 -17.29
N ARG A 213 5.73 -1.03 -16.44
CA ARG A 213 6.25 -1.65 -15.21
C ARG A 213 6.77 -3.07 -15.39
N VAL A 214 6.53 -3.71 -16.52
CA VAL A 214 7.05 -5.04 -16.84
C VAL A 214 8.16 -4.96 -17.88
N ARG A 215 9.13 -5.86 -17.76
CA ARG A 215 10.26 -5.93 -18.71
C ARG A 215 9.83 -6.49 -20.06
N ASN A 216 8.89 -7.42 -20.05
CA ASN A 216 8.41 -8.12 -21.25
C ASN A 216 6.89 -8.16 -21.26
N ALA A 217 6.30 -8.13 -22.46
CA ALA A 217 4.86 -8.24 -22.64
C ALA A 217 4.28 -9.55 -22.07
N SER A 218 5.08 -10.62 -22.05
CA SER A 218 4.68 -11.90 -21.44
C SER A 218 4.49 -11.83 -19.91
N GLY A 219 5.05 -10.83 -19.25
CA GLY A 219 4.86 -10.58 -17.82
C GLY A 219 3.56 -9.85 -17.49
N PHE A 220 2.85 -9.32 -18.49
CA PHE A 220 1.61 -8.58 -18.30
C PHE A 220 0.36 -9.46 -18.40
N ARG A 221 -0.53 -9.33 -17.43
CA ARG A 221 -1.88 -9.91 -17.46
C ARG A 221 -2.87 -8.84 -17.00
N CYS A 222 -4.15 -9.01 -17.34
CA CYS A 222 -5.21 -8.10 -16.92
C CYS A 222 -6.47 -8.84 -16.49
N MET A 223 -7.24 -8.19 -15.65
CA MET A 223 -8.56 -8.62 -15.22
C MET A 223 -9.57 -7.46 -15.45
N PRO A 224 -10.73 -7.73 -16.04
CA PRO A 224 -11.09 -9.00 -16.69
C PRO A 224 -10.19 -9.31 -17.90
N LEU A 225 -10.18 -10.56 -18.33
CA LEU A 225 -9.45 -10.93 -19.53
C LEU A 225 -9.93 -10.07 -20.73
N LEU A 226 -9.01 -9.69 -21.62
CA LEU A 226 -9.31 -8.87 -22.81
C LEU A 226 -10.18 -9.57 -23.87
N THR A 227 -10.93 -10.58 -23.45
CA THR A 227 -11.90 -11.28 -24.30
C THR A 227 -13.20 -10.50 -24.49
N SER A 228 -13.57 -9.68 -23.49
CA SER A 228 -14.77 -8.84 -23.55
C SER A 228 -14.66 -7.78 -24.63
N ILE A 229 -15.67 -7.70 -25.50
CA ILE A 229 -15.79 -6.67 -26.54
C ILE A 229 -15.83 -5.27 -25.90
N GLU A 230 -16.54 -5.12 -24.78
CA GLU A 230 -16.67 -3.86 -24.06
C GLU A 230 -15.33 -3.36 -23.52
N THR A 231 -14.54 -4.24 -22.90
CA THR A 231 -13.20 -3.90 -22.42
C THR A 231 -12.29 -3.47 -23.57
N LYS A 232 -12.32 -4.19 -24.70
CA LYS A 232 -11.55 -3.82 -25.89
C LYS A 232 -11.96 -2.46 -26.45
N GLN A 233 -13.27 -2.20 -26.56
CA GLN A 233 -13.79 -0.92 -27.05
C GLN A 233 -13.41 0.23 -26.11
N ARG A 234 -13.48 0.00 -24.79
CA ARG A 234 -13.09 0.98 -23.80
C ARG A 234 -11.61 1.33 -23.89
N LEU A 235 -10.72 0.34 -23.98
CA LEU A 235 -9.29 0.57 -24.16
C LEU A 235 -8.97 1.32 -25.45
N ARG A 236 -9.65 0.99 -26.54
CA ARG A 236 -9.49 1.68 -27.85
C ARG A 236 -9.93 3.15 -27.80
N ARG A 237 -10.81 3.53 -26.87
CA ARG A 237 -11.27 4.92 -26.69
C ARG A 237 -10.31 5.76 -25.83
N LEU A 238 -9.37 5.15 -25.13
CA LEU A 238 -8.38 5.90 -24.36
C LEU A 238 -7.54 6.78 -25.29
N ARG A 239 -7.36 8.02 -24.90
CA ARG A 239 -6.52 8.98 -25.61
C ARG A 239 -5.55 9.61 -24.61
N PRO A 240 -4.33 9.92 -25.03
CA PRO A 240 -3.41 10.67 -24.20
C PRO A 240 -4.02 12.03 -23.84
N SER A 241 -3.69 12.54 -22.68
CA SER A 241 -4.06 13.89 -22.29
C SER A 241 -3.49 14.91 -23.28
N ILE A 242 -4.10 16.10 -23.33
CA ILE A 242 -3.60 17.19 -24.16
C ILE A 242 -2.15 17.53 -23.80
N TYR A 243 -1.77 17.42 -22.52
CA TYR A 243 -0.41 17.66 -22.06
C TYR A 243 0.57 16.59 -22.52
N ALA A 244 0.19 15.31 -22.46
CA ALA A 244 1.01 14.21 -22.94
C ALA A 244 1.19 14.28 -24.46
N THR A 245 0.13 14.63 -25.19
CA THR A 245 0.18 14.83 -26.64
C THR A 245 1.10 16.00 -27.01
N ARG A 246 0.99 17.12 -26.29
CA ARG A 246 1.83 18.29 -26.49
C ARG A 246 3.28 17.97 -26.20
N TYR A 247 3.58 17.35 -25.05
CA TYR A 247 4.95 16.94 -24.72
C TYR A 247 5.58 16.08 -25.82
N ARG A 248 4.82 15.14 -26.37
CA ARG A 248 5.28 14.27 -27.48
C ARG A 248 5.54 15.06 -28.78
N MET A 249 4.72 16.08 -29.06
CA MET A 249 4.90 16.92 -30.26
C MET A 249 6.11 17.86 -30.16
N ASP A 250 6.55 18.13 -28.94
CA ASP A 250 7.70 19.02 -28.68
C ASP A 250 9.02 18.22 -28.55
N ILE A 251 9.00 16.90 -28.81
CA ILE A 251 10.21 16.08 -28.93
C ILE A 251 10.68 16.12 -30.38
N ASN A 252 11.95 16.44 -30.59
CA ASN A 252 12.58 16.43 -31.91
C ASN A 252 12.86 15.00 -32.41
N ASP A 253 13.30 14.87 -33.66
CA ASP A 253 13.59 13.58 -34.30
C ASP A 253 14.72 12.79 -33.59
N GLU A 254 15.57 13.49 -32.82
CA GLU A 254 16.63 12.90 -32.01
C GLU A 254 16.16 12.41 -30.65
N GLY A 255 14.88 12.64 -30.30
CA GLY A 255 14.26 12.21 -29.05
C GLY A 255 14.43 13.20 -27.89
N TYR A 256 14.93 14.41 -28.12
CA TYR A 256 15.07 15.46 -27.10
C TYR A 256 13.89 16.42 -27.12
N TRP A 257 13.53 16.93 -25.96
CA TRP A 257 12.48 17.93 -25.84
C TRP A 257 12.99 19.30 -26.32
N ASP A 258 12.26 19.89 -27.28
CA ASP A 258 12.59 21.20 -27.86
C ASP A 258 11.81 22.32 -27.16
N ALA A 259 12.48 23.00 -26.23
CA ALA A 259 11.91 24.09 -25.46
C ALA A 259 11.49 25.30 -26.32
N ALA A 260 12.14 25.53 -27.47
CA ALA A 260 11.81 26.65 -28.36
C ALA A 260 10.47 26.41 -29.10
N ASN A 261 10.22 25.18 -29.53
CA ASN A 261 8.95 24.79 -30.13
C ASN A 261 7.80 24.74 -29.13
N ALA A 262 8.07 24.37 -27.87
CA ALA A 262 7.09 24.28 -26.81
C ALA A 262 6.46 25.64 -26.44
N THR A 263 7.21 26.74 -26.55
CA THR A 263 6.75 28.09 -26.19
C THR A 263 5.94 28.75 -27.28
N THR A 264 6.07 28.35 -28.55
CA THR A 264 5.44 29.03 -29.69
C THR A 264 4.03 28.50 -30.03
N LYS A 265 3.68 27.28 -29.59
CA LYS A 265 2.36 26.69 -29.87
C LYS A 265 1.37 27.08 -28.76
N LYS A 266 0.68 28.22 -28.90
CA LYS A 266 -0.53 28.52 -28.14
C LYS A 266 -1.57 27.43 -28.40
N VAL A 267 -1.86 26.61 -27.41
CA VAL A 267 -2.95 25.62 -27.49
C VAL A 267 -4.25 26.39 -27.52
N ASN A 268 -4.98 26.31 -28.62
CA ASN A 268 -6.39 26.68 -28.64
C ASN A 268 -7.11 25.72 -27.68
N GLN A 269 -7.44 26.20 -26.49
CA GLN A 269 -8.29 25.45 -25.58
C GLN A 269 -9.66 25.27 -26.26
N PRO A 270 -10.18 24.05 -26.35
CA PRO A 270 -11.59 23.90 -26.68
C PRO A 270 -12.37 24.59 -25.54
N LYS A 271 -13.16 25.59 -25.91
CA LYS A 271 -14.12 26.22 -24.97
C LYS A 271 -15.01 25.09 -24.44
N SER A 272 -15.05 24.99 -23.12
CA SER A 272 -15.88 24.08 -22.32
C SER A 272 -17.36 24.18 -22.67
#